data_357125b6e2fe4e2b94d2e245668e45de
#
_entry.id   357125b6e2fe4e2b94d2e245668e45de
#
_cell.length_a   1.000
_cell.length_b   1.000
_cell.length_c   1.000
_cell.angle_alpha   90.00
_cell.angle_beta   90.00
_cell.angle_gamma   90.00
#
_symmetry.space_group_name_H-M   'P 1'
#
loop_
_entity.id
_entity.type
_entity.pdbx_description
1 polymer ?
#
loop_
_entity_poly.entity_id
_entity_poly.type
_entity_poly.pdbx_seq_one_letter_code
_entity_poly.pdbx_strand_id
1 'polypeptide(L)'
;MFLPTIRYHARLIGCEREILRADLTKDVELGFYDMLRVLCSQCRDGTGRRAQWGSRAPMWFTAWAVVQDTERLAGTLARYVPWATGGVSGVYRAIADSDDTLPIPVVEQSRIAGDILEITRTSRRLCHPALFGVDGGCPVCGAEKSPDNHLAPALEVHDYWAECRNCGAVWDGGSILTLASSLGLPGVL
;
A
#
# COMPACT_ATOMS: atom_id res chain seq x y z
N MET A 1 -9.12 -9.40 17.56
CA MET A 1 -9.72 -9.70 16.24
C MET A 1 -9.04 -8.96 15.08
N PHE A 2 -8.04 -8.10 15.33
CA PHE A 2 -7.32 -7.34 14.30
C PHE A 2 -5.95 -7.92 13.92
N LEU A 3 -5.47 -8.97 14.58
CA LEU A 3 -4.14 -9.57 14.32
C LEU A 3 -3.95 -10.02 12.86
N PRO A 4 -4.90 -10.70 12.20
CA PRO A 4 -4.75 -11.07 10.80
C PRO A 4 -4.53 -9.86 9.89
N THR A 5 -5.28 -8.77 10.11
CA THR A 5 -5.12 -7.52 9.37
C THR A 5 -3.74 -6.91 9.60
N ILE A 6 -3.27 -6.84 10.85
CA ILE A 6 -1.96 -6.31 11.20
C ILE A 6 -0.87 -7.12 10.51
N ARG A 7 -0.93 -8.45 10.55
CA ARG A 7 0.05 -9.34 9.91
C ARG A 7 0.07 -9.20 8.39
N TYR A 8 -1.10 -9.14 7.78
CA TYR A 8 -1.20 -8.94 6.33
C TYR A 8 -0.53 -7.63 5.89
N HIS A 9 -0.85 -6.51 6.54
CA HIS A 9 -0.26 -5.22 6.19
C HIS A 9 1.22 -5.13 6.58
N ALA A 10 1.64 -5.76 7.67
CA ALA A 10 3.06 -5.87 8.03
C ALA A 10 3.87 -6.57 6.94
N ARG A 11 3.32 -7.63 6.34
CA ARG A 11 3.95 -8.32 5.21
C ARG A 11 4.13 -7.42 4.00
N LEU A 12 3.12 -6.61 3.66
CA LEU A 12 3.22 -5.65 2.55
C LEU A 12 4.29 -4.58 2.79
N ILE A 13 4.50 -4.18 4.04
CA ILE A 13 5.47 -3.14 4.40
C ILE A 13 6.89 -3.67 4.43
N GLY A 14 7.12 -4.84 5.04
CA GLY A 14 8.45 -5.31 5.41
C GLY A 14 9.00 -6.49 4.61
N CYS A 15 8.19 -7.14 3.77
CA CYS A 15 8.61 -8.35 3.05
C CYS A 15 8.64 -8.14 1.55
N GLU A 16 9.62 -8.77 0.91
CA GLU A 16 9.58 -8.98 -0.54
C GLU A 16 8.42 -9.92 -0.90
N ARG A 17 7.85 -9.71 -2.07
CA ARG A 17 6.73 -10.54 -2.56
C ARG A 17 6.87 -10.81 -4.06
N GLU A 18 6.42 -11.99 -4.47
CA GLU A 18 6.20 -12.25 -5.88
C GLU A 18 4.94 -11.52 -6.34
N ILE A 19 5.05 -10.82 -7.46
CA ILE A 19 3.94 -10.20 -8.16
C ILE A 19 3.81 -10.80 -9.55
N LEU A 20 2.58 -10.91 -10.03
CA LEU A 20 2.29 -11.28 -11.41
C LEU A 20 1.93 -10.02 -12.18
N ARG A 21 2.77 -9.65 -13.15
CA ARG A 21 2.51 -8.49 -14.00
C ARG A 21 1.44 -8.77 -15.05
N ALA A 22 0.94 -7.73 -15.67
CA ALA A 22 -0.12 -7.83 -16.69
C ALA A 22 0.29 -8.71 -17.90
N ASP A 23 1.59 -8.81 -18.19
CA ASP A 23 2.16 -9.68 -19.23
C ASP A 23 2.39 -11.13 -18.78
N LEU A 24 1.86 -11.51 -17.60
CA LEU A 24 1.99 -12.82 -16.96
C LEU A 24 3.43 -13.18 -16.54
N THR A 25 4.35 -12.23 -16.57
CA THR A 25 5.68 -12.45 -15.98
C THR A 25 5.64 -12.37 -14.47
N LYS A 26 6.46 -13.19 -13.82
CA LYS A 26 6.69 -13.11 -12.37
C LYS A 26 7.84 -12.17 -12.09
N ASP A 27 7.65 -11.29 -11.14
CA ASP A 27 8.68 -10.37 -10.65
C ASP A 27 8.73 -10.40 -9.12
N VAL A 28 9.81 -9.90 -8.53
CA VAL A 28 9.96 -9.77 -7.09
C VAL A 28 9.94 -8.30 -6.73
N GLU A 29 9.00 -7.93 -5.91
CA GLU A 29 8.83 -6.58 -5.43
C GLU A 29 9.28 -6.45 -3.98
N LEU A 30 10.02 -5.38 -3.68
CA LEU A 30 10.43 -5.04 -2.32
C LEU A 30 9.21 -4.69 -1.46
N GLY A 31 9.35 -4.81 -0.14
CA GLY A 31 8.37 -4.26 0.80
C GLY A 31 8.25 -2.73 0.64
N PHE A 32 7.08 -2.18 0.92
CA PHE A 32 6.81 -0.75 0.74
C PHE A 32 7.79 0.16 1.48
N TYR A 33 8.26 -0.23 2.65
CA TYR A 33 9.25 0.57 3.38
C TYR A 33 10.54 0.75 2.59
N ASP A 34 11.07 -0.33 2.01
CA ASP A 34 12.31 -0.27 1.23
C ASP A 34 12.10 0.47 -0.09
N MET A 35 10.95 0.28 -0.75
CA MET A 35 10.58 1.06 -1.95
C MET A 35 10.51 2.56 -1.66
N LEU A 36 9.87 2.97 -0.56
CA LEU A 36 9.78 4.38 -0.17
C LEU A 36 11.15 4.98 0.13
N ARG A 37 12.05 4.22 0.76
CA ARG A 37 13.43 4.66 1.00
C ARG A 37 14.19 4.88 -0.29
N VAL A 38 14.02 4.00 -1.28
CA VAL A 38 14.60 4.17 -2.63
C VAL A 38 14.05 5.45 -3.27
N LEU A 39 12.73 5.68 -3.24
CA LEU A 39 12.11 6.91 -3.75
C LEU A 39 12.70 8.16 -3.08
N CYS A 40 12.83 8.14 -1.75
CA CYS A 40 13.41 9.26 -1.01
C CYS A 40 14.89 9.49 -1.36
N SER A 41 15.68 8.43 -1.59
CA SER A 41 17.10 8.54 -1.96
C SER A 41 17.29 9.13 -3.34
N GLN A 42 16.51 8.68 -4.32
CA GLN A 42 16.57 9.18 -5.70
C GLN A 42 16.29 10.69 -5.81
N CYS A 43 15.49 11.23 -4.90
CA CYS A 43 15.24 12.67 -4.85
C CYS A 43 16.40 13.48 -4.19
N ARG A 44 17.31 12.81 -3.48
CA ARG A 44 18.48 13.42 -2.84
C ARG A 44 19.67 13.58 -3.78
N ASP A 45 19.83 12.69 -4.73
CA ASP A 45 20.94 12.69 -5.66
C ASP A 45 20.70 13.75 -6.75
N GLY A 46 20.81 15.01 -6.32
CA GLY A 46 20.61 16.24 -7.11
C GLY A 46 21.44 16.34 -8.39
N THR A 47 21.36 15.38 -9.28
CA THR A 47 21.80 15.48 -10.67
C THR A 47 20.77 16.31 -11.46
N GLY A 48 20.69 17.58 -11.12
CA GLY A 48 20.56 18.73 -12.01
C GLY A 48 19.38 18.83 -12.99
N ARG A 49 18.42 17.93 -13.03
CA ARG A 49 17.17 18.16 -13.74
C ARG A 49 16.12 18.62 -12.73
N ARG A 50 16.03 19.95 -12.55
CA ARG A 50 14.85 20.58 -11.97
C ARG A 50 13.65 20.07 -12.77
N ALA A 51 12.95 19.06 -12.23
CA ALA A 51 11.62 18.77 -12.69
C ALA A 51 10.80 20.06 -12.48
N GLN A 52 10.32 20.65 -13.54
CA GLN A 52 9.33 21.72 -13.49
C GLN A 52 8.02 21.10 -12.98
N TRP A 53 7.97 20.89 -11.68
CA TRP A 53 6.79 20.39 -11.01
C TRP A 53 5.92 21.61 -10.69
N GLY A 54 4.82 21.71 -11.37
CA GLY A 54 3.78 22.66 -10.96
C GLY A 54 3.38 22.42 -9.51
N SER A 55 2.96 23.43 -8.83
CA SER A 55 2.54 23.75 -7.46
C SER A 55 2.05 22.64 -6.49
N ARG A 56 2.35 21.37 -6.69
CA ARG A 56 2.09 20.29 -5.73
C ARG A 56 3.33 20.07 -4.88
N ALA A 57 3.14 19.92 -3.56
CA ALA A 57 4.22 19.54 -2.65
C ALA A 57 4.97 18.34 -3.25
N PRO A 58 6.31 18.38 -3.34
CA PRO A 58 7.06 17.33 -3.99
C PRO A 58 6.70 15.96 -3.38
N MET A 59 6.45 14.96 -4.23
CA MET A 59 6.08 13.60 -3.83
C MET A 59 7.02 13.01 -2.76
N TRP A 60 8.27 13.46 -2.73
CA TRP A 60 9.25 13.05 -1.74
C TRP A 60 8.92 13.48 -0.29
N PHE A 61 8.25 14.63 -0.08
CA PHE A 61 7.82 15.02 1.27
C PHE A 61 6.78 14.05 1.81
N THR A 62 5.82 13.66 0.98
CA THR A 62 4.82 12.67 1.37
C THR A 62 5.47 11.31 1.61
N ALA A 63 6.36 10.87 0.72
CA ALA A 63 7.10 9.62 0.89
C ALA A 63 7.95 9.64 2.17
N TRP A 64 8.63 10.76 2.46
CA TRP A 64 9.41 10.91 3.68
C TRP A 64 8.53 10.87 4.94
N ALA A 65 7.38 11.52 4.93
CA ALA A 65 6.44 11.47 6.05
C ALA A 65 5.98 10.03 6.32
N VAL A 66 5.64 9.27 5.26
CA VAL A 66 5.25 7.87 5.39
C VAL A 66 6.39 7.00 5.90
N VAL A 67 7.65 7.24 5.49
CA VAL A 67 8.82 6.55 6.05
C VAL A 67 8.91 6.80 7.55
N GLN A 68 8.77 8.05 8.00
CA GLN A 68 8.82 8.39 9.43
C GLN A 68 7.67 7.75 10.22
N ASP A 69 6.45 7.73 9.68
CA ASP A 69 5.31 7.07 10.31
C ASP A 69 5.53 5.56 10.41
N THR A 70 6.10 4.95 9.36
CA THR A 70 6.48 3.53 9.34
C THR A 70 7.52 3.23 10.41
N GLU A 71 8.56 4.05 10.55
CA GLU A 71 9.60 3.90 11.57
C GLU A 71 9.04 4.07 12.99
N ARG A 72 8.15 5.05 13.19
CA ARG A 72 7.47 5.27 14.49
C ARG A 72 6.62 4.07 14.89
N LEU A 73 5.83 3.55 13.94
CA LEU A 73 5.00 2.37 14.17
C LEU A 73 5.87 1.13 14.43
N ALA A 74 6.98 0.94 13.69
CA ALA A 74 7.94 -0.13 13.95
C ALA A 74 8.51 -0.06 15.37
N GLY A 75 8.85 1.14 15.86
CA GLY A 75 9.27 1.35 17.25
C GLY A 75 8.22 0.93 18.28
N THR A 76 6.95 1.13 17.96
CA THR A 76 5.83 0.64 18.79
C THR A 76 5.73 -0.89 18.74
N LEU A 77 5.82 -1.48 17.56
CA LEU A 77 5.69 -2.92 17.32
C LEU A 77 6.88 -3.72 17.88
N ALA A 78 8.09 -3.16 17.89
CA ALA A 78 9.30 -3.81 18.40
C ALA A 78 9.15 -4.32 19.85
N ARG A 79 8.28 -3.71 20.64
CA ARG A 79 7.98 -4.15 22.03
C ARG A 79 7.34 -5.54 22.07
N TYR A 80 6.65 -5.94 21.01
CA TYR A 80 5.93 -7.21 20.91
C TYR A 80 6.75 -8.29 20.20
N VAL A 81 7.82 -7.90 19.52
CA VAL A 81 8.75 -8.79 18.78
C VAL A 81 10.20 -8.44 19.13
N PRO A 82 10.62 -8.55 20.42
CA PRO A 82 11.95 -8.15 20.86
C PRO A 82 13.08 -8.96 20.21
N TRP A 83 12.75 -10.10 19.60
CA TRP A 83 13.68 -10.94 18.84
C TRP A 83 13.88 -10.48 17.39
N ALA A 84 13.12 -9.50 16.90
CA ALA A 84 13.23 -9.01 15.53
C ALA A 84 14.62 -8.41 15.30
N THR A 85 15.23 -8.78 14.18
CA THR A 85 16.52 -8.26 13.71
C THR A 85 16.35 -7.65 12.33
N GLY A 86 17.31 -6.81 11.89
CA GLY A 86 17.23 -6.19 10.56
C GLY A 86 16.46 -4.87 10.51
N GLY A 87 16.38 -4.15 11.65
CA GLY A 87 15.80 -2.82 11.70
C GLY A 87 14.29 -2.80 11.45
N VAL A 88 13.81 -1.74 10.79
CA VAL A 88 12.38 -1.50 10.56
C VAL A 88 11.73 -2.63 9.75
N SER A 89 12.29 -3.01 8.61
CA SER A 89 11.78 -4.12 7.79
C SER A 89 11.77 -5.44 8.58
N GLY A 90 12.79 -5.66 9.43
CA GLY A 90 12.85 -6.85 10.30
C GLY A 90 11.72 -6.91 11.33
N VAL A 91 11.33 -5.78 11.92
CA VAL A 91 10.19 -5.72 12.84
C VAL A 91 8.89 -6.09 12.11
N TYR A 92 8.64 -5.52 10.94
CA TYR A 92 7.44 -5.83 10.16
C TYR A 92 7.42 -7.29 9.70
N ARG A 93 8.58 -7.85 9.31
CA ARG A 93 8.70 -9.27 8.95
C ARG A 93 8.39 -10.16 10.15
N ALA A 94 8.95 -9.88 11.32
CA ALA A 94 8.67 -10.63 12.53
C ALA A 94 7.20 -10.61 12.92
N ILE A 95 6.51 -9.47 12.74
CA ILE A 95 5.05 -9.36 12.93
C ILE A 95 4.30 -10.19 11.88
N ALA A 96 4.71 -10.11 10.60
CA ALA A 96 4.05 -10.84 9.50
C ALA A 96 4.13 -12.36 9.68
N ASP A 97 5.25 -12.84 10.18
CA ASP A 97 5.55 -14.27 10.36
C ASP A 97 5.13 -14.81 11.73
N SER A 98 4.65 -13.93 12.63
CA SER A 98 4.15 -14.36 13.94
C SER A 98 2.86 -15.16 13.80
N ASP A 99 2.57 -15.96 14.80
CA ASP A 99 1.29 -16.65 14.96
C ASP A 99 0.23 -15.75 15.62
N ASP A 100 -0.93 -16.33 15.94
CA ASP A 100 -2.03 -15.60 16.60
C ASP A 100 -1.79 -15.34 18.10
N THR A 101 -0.62 -15.69 18.62
CA THR A 101 -0.24 -15.53 20.04
C THR A 101 0.52 -14.23 20.30
N LEU A 102 0.68 -13.35 19.30
CA LEU A 102 1.30 -12.04 19.48
C LEU A 102 0.69 -11.30 20.68
N PRO A 103 1.49 -10.89 21.67
CA PRO A 103 0.97 -10.34 22.94
C PRO A 103 0.55 -8.87 22.80
N ILE A 104 -0.09 -8.51 21.70
CA ILE A 104 -0.61 -7.15 21.49
C ILE A 104 -1.96 -7.03 22.21
N PRO A 105 -2.11 -6.13 23.18
CA PRO A 105 -3.39 -5.91 23.89
C PRO A 105 -4.50 -5.53 22.91
N VAL A 106 -5.71 -6.06 23.08
CA VAL A 106 -6.85 -5.87 22.17
C VAL A 106 -7.12 -4.38 21.90
N VAL A 107 -6.98 -3.53 22.92
CA VAL A 107 -7.16 -2.07 22.79
C VAL A 107 -6.12 -1.46 21.83
N GLU A 108 -4.88 -1.94 21.87
CA GLU A 108 -3.83 -1.46 20.98
C GLU A 108 -3.95 -2.06 19.57
N GLN A 109 -4.50 -3.26 19.42
CA GLN A 109 -4.69 -3.88 18.12
C GLN A 109 -5.52 -3.02 17.17
N SER A 110 -6.60 -2.39 17.65
CA SER A 110 -7.46 -1.54 16.81
C SER A 110 -6.70 -0.31 16.29
N ARG A 111 -5.95 0.36 17.18
CA ARG A 111 -5.14 1.52 16.81
C ARG A 111 -4.04 1.14 15.83
N ILE A 112 -3.28 0.09 16.14
CA ILE A 112 -2.20 -0.41 15.28
C ILE A 112 -2.75 -0.83 13.90
N ALA A 113 -3.92 -1.48 13.86
CA ALA A 113 -4.55 -1.86 12.60
C ALA A 113 -4.96 -0.64 11.75
N GLY A 114 -5.43 0.43 12.39
CA GLY A 114 -5.70 1.70 11.72
C GLY A 114 -4.43 2.35 11.15
N ASP A 115 -3.41 2.49 11.99
CA ASP A 115 -2.15 3.12 11.60
C ASP A 115 -1.45 2.34 10.46
N ILE A 116 -1.36 1.01 10.56
CA ILE A 116 -0.71 0.17 9.55
C ILE A 116 -1.48 0.15 8.23
N LEU A 117 -2.80 0.20 8.28
CA LEU A 117 -3.66 0.27 7.10
C LEU A 117 -3.44 1.59 6.35
N GLU A 118 -3.39 2.71 7.07
CA GLU A 118 -3.17 4.04 6.47
C GLU A 118 -1.77 4.14 5.85
N ILE A 119 -0.73 3.67 6.55
CA ILE A 119 0.63 3.57 6.02
C ILE A 119 0.63 2.74 4.72
N THR A 120 -0.01 1.57 4.73
CA THR A 120 -0.04 0.69 3.56
C THR A 120 -0.76 1.34 2.37
N ARG A 121 -1.90 1.99 2.60
CA ARG A 121 -2.66 2.69 1.55
C ARG A 121 -1.84 3.80 0.92
N THR A 122 -1.24 4.64 1.74
CA THR A 122 -0.44 5.76 1.25
C THR A 122 0.82 5.28 0.55
N SER A 123 1.50 4.27 1.11
CA SER A 123 2.68 3.65 0.48
C SER A 123 2.35 3.07 -0.89
N ARG A 124 1.23 2.34 -0.99
CA ARG A 124 0.77 1.73 -2.23
C ARG A 124 0.57 2.78 -3.33
N ARG A 125 -0.08 3.90 -3.01
CA ARG A 125 -0.29 5.00 -3.97
C ARG A 125 0.99 5.71 -4.40
N LEU A 126 1.96 5.81 -3.52
CA LEU A 126 3.26 6.44 -3.80
C LEU A 126 4.16 5.52 -4.65
N CYS A 127 4.19 4.24 -4.31
CA CYS A 127 5.02 3.26 -5.02
C CYS A 127 4.42 2.84 -6.37
N HIS A 128 3.09 2.84 -6.47
CA HIS A 128 2.34 2.41 -7.65
C HIS A 128 1.27 3.47 -7.99
N PRO A 129 1.65 4.54 -8.68
CA PRO A 129 0.68 5.54 -9.13
C PRO A 129 -0.37 4.90 -10.04
N ALA A 130 -1.59 5.42 -9.99
CA ALA A 130 -2.67 4.95 -10.86
C ALA A 130 -2.28 5.15 -12.34
N LEU A 131 -2.50 4.12 -13.15
CA LEU A 131 -2.30 4.17 -14.60
C LEU A 131 -3.49 4.85 -15.27
N PHE A 132 -4.70 4.50 -14.85
CA PHE A 132 -5.95 5.09 -15.35
C PHE A 132 -7.10 4.89 -14.37
N GLY A 133 -8.13 5.71 -14.51
CA GLY A 133 -9.40 5.54 -13.83
C GLY A 133 -10.40 4.79 -14.71
N VAL A 134 -11.30 4.03 -14.09
CA VAL A 134 -12.37 3.29 -14.76
C VAL A 134 -13.70 3.94 -14.46
N ASP A 135 -14.45 4.30 -15.50
CA ASP A 135 -15.82 4.76 -15.35
C ASP A 135 -16.72 3.59 -14.95
N GLY A 136 -17.57 3.82 -13.95
CA GLY A 136 -18.48 2.85 -13.39
C GLY A 136 -18.56 2.93 -11.88
N GLY A 137 -19.65 2.39 -11.32
CA GLY A 137 -19.83 2.37 -9.87
C GLY A 137 -19.00 1.28 -9.20
N CYS A 138 -18.38 1.61 -8.08
CA CYS A 138 -17.68 0.64 -7.26
C CYS A 138 -18.66 -0.49 -6.81
N PRO A 139 -18.36 -1.75 -7.04
CA PRO A 139 -19.27 -2.85 -6.66
C PRO A 139 -19.48 -3.01 -5.15
N VAL A 140 -18.61 -2.39 -4.34
CA VAL A 140 -18.69 -2.46 -2.87
C VAL A 140 -19.50 -1.29 -2.29
N CYS A 141 -19.29 -0.06 -2.77
CA CYS A 141 -19.94 1.12 -2.18
C CYS A 141 -20.79 1.95 -3.16
N GLY A 142 -20.87 1.56 -4.44
CA GLY A 142 -21.64 2.24 -5.46
C GLY A 142 -21.07 3.58 -5.95
N ALA A 143 -19.98 4.07 -5.38
CA ALA A 143 -19.42 5.37 -5.75
C ALA A 143 -18.86 5.34 -7.19
N GLU A 144 -19.26 6.33 -8.01
CA GLU A 144 -18.77 6.52 -9.38
C GLU A 144 -17.61 7.52 -9.45
N LYS A 145 -17.54 8.44 -8.50
CA LYS A 145 -16.54 9.50 -8.48
C LYS A 145 -15.71 9.50 -7.21
N SER A 146 -14.47 9.96 -7.33
CA SER A 146 -13.54 10.10 -6.22
C SER A 146 -14.04 11.18 -5.23
N PRO A 147 -13.92 10.97 -3.90
CA PRO A 147 -14.30 11.97 -2.90
C PRO A 147 -13.41 13.22 -2.97
N ASP A 148 -12.17 13.08 -3.41
CA ASP A 148 -11.19 14.16 -3.47
C ASP A 148 -11.28 14.95 -4.79
N ASN A 149 -11.86 14.35 -5.84
CA ASN A 149 -12.00 14.97 -7.16
C ASN A 149 -13.22 14.42 -7.89
N HIS A 150 -14.32 15.16 -7.88
CA HIS A 150 -15.59 14.76 -8.52
C HIS A 150 -15.52 14.62 -10.06
N LEU A 151 -14.42 15.02 -10.70
CA LEU A 151 -14.18 14.78 -12.12
C LEU A 151 -13.46 13.46 -12.37
N ALA A 152 -12.79 12.89 -11.36
CA ALA A 152 -12.09 11.63 -11.48
C ALA A 152 -12.98 10.43 -11.11
N PRO A 153 -12.85 9.28 -11.79
CA PRO A 153 -13.50 8.04 -11.39
C PRO A 153 -13.15 7.63 -9.96
N ALA A 154 -14.08 6.93 -9.30
CA ALA A 154 -13.81 6.36 -7.98
C ALA A 154 -12.90 5.13 -8.04
N LEU A 155 -12.90 4.41 -9.16
CA LEU A 155 -12.07 3.23 -9.39
C LEU A 155 -10.79 3.63 -10.11
N GLU A 156 -9.65 3.31 -9.52
CA GLU A 156 -8.30 3.50 -10.09
C GLU A 156 -7.66 2.13 -10.32
N VAL A 157 -7.05 1.97 -11.49
CA VAL A 157 -6.29 0.78 -11.88
C VAL A 157 -4.80 1.12 -11.87
N HIS A 158 -4.03 0.25 -11.28
CA HIS A 158 -2.60 0.27 -11.16
C HIS A 158 -2.01 -0.93 -11.94
N ASP A 159 -0.71 -1.12 -11.89
CA ASP A 159 -0.02 -2.14 -12.68
C ASP A 159 -0.57 -3.57 -12.49
N TYR A 160 -0.91 -3.96 -11.25
CA TYR A 160 -1.38 -5.32 -10.93
C TYR A 160 -2.52 -5.35 -9.90
N TRP A 161 -3.14 -4.23 -9.60
CA TRP A 161 -4.24 -4.10 -8.66
C TRP A 161 -5.14 -2.91 -9.00
N ALA A 162 -6.33 -2.90 -8.44
CA ALA A 162 -7.26 -1.77 -8.52
C ALA A 162 -7.77 -1.38 -7.13
N GLU A 163 -8.15 -0.12 -6.94
CA GLU A 163 -8.75 0.34 -5.69
C GLU A 163 -9.93 1.27 -5.93
N CYS A 164 -10.83 1.32 -4.96
CA CYS A 164 -11.83 2.36 -4.87
C CYS A 164 -11.36 3.48 -3.96
N ARG A 165 -11.25 4.70 -4.49
CA ARG A 165 -10.85 5.90 -3.73
C ARG A 165 -11.82 6.27 -2.63
N ASN A 166 -13.08 5.88 -2.77
CA ASN A 166 -14.13 6.22 -1.80
C ASN A 166 -14.15 5.29 -0.58
N CYS A 167 -14.21 3.97 -0.80
CA CYS A 167 -14.31 3.01 0.31
C CYS A 167 -13.02 2.27 0.64
N GLY A 168 -11.97 2.43 -0.19
CA GLY A 168 -10.68 1.77 -0.03
C GLY A 168 -10.72 0.26 -0.32
N ALA A 169 -11.76 -0.26 -0.97
CA ALA A 169 -11.77 -1.64 -1.45
C ALA A 169 -10.66 -1.85 -2.48
N VAL A 170 -9.96 -2.97 -2.37
CA VAL A 170 -8.82 -3.31 -3.22
C VAL A 170 -9.08 -4.65 -3.89
N TRP A 171 -8.72 -4.73 -5.15
CA TRP A 171 -8.75 -5.94 -5.98
C TRP A 171 -7.33 -6.18 -6.52
N ASP A 172 -6.76 -7.33 -6.22
CA ASP A 172 -5.44 -7.75 -6.66
C ASP A 172 -5.47 -9.20 -7.18
N GLY A 173 -4.46 -9.58 -7.95
CA GLY A 173 -4.37 -10.92 -8.52
C GLY A 173 -5.67 -11.37 -9.20
N GLY A 174 -6.19 -12.54 -8.81
CA GLY A 174 -7.41 -13.11 -9.36
C GLY A 174 -8.68 -12.28 -9.09
N SER A 175 -8.70 -11.46 -8.05
CA SER A 175 -9.85 -10.63 -7.70
C SER A 175 -10.07 -9.45 -8.67
N ILE A 176 -9.06 -9.07 -9.42
CA ILE A 176 -9.17 -8.04 -10.47
C ILE A 176 -10.09 -8.48 -11.61
N LEU A 177 -10.10 -9.80 -11.93
CA LEU A 177 -10.99 -10.37 -12.93
C LEU A 177 -12.45 -10.32 -12.46
N THR A 178 -12.69 -10.51 -11.16
CA THR A 178 -14.00 -10.37 -10.54
C THR A 178 -14.49 -8.93 -10.65
N LEU A 179 -13.62 -7.95 -10.41
CA LEU A 179 -13.94 -6.53 -10.61
C LEU A 179 -14.30 -6.26 -12.08
N ALA A 180 -13.49 -6.70 -13.04
CA ALA A 180 -13.72 -6.51 -14.47
C ALA A 180 -15.07 -7.08 -14.89
N SER A 181 -15.41 -8.30 -14.42
CA SER A 181 -16.72 -8.94 -14.68
C SER A 181 -17.87 -8.14 -14.08
N SER A 182 -17.73 -7.62 -12.87
CA SER A 182 -18.77 -6.82 -12.21
C SER A 182 -19.05 -5.48 -12.90
N LEU A 183 -18.06 -4.95 -13.62
CA LEU A 183 -18.16 -3.71 -14.40
C LEU A 183 -18.61 -3.97 -15.84
N GLY A 184 -18.88 -5.22 -16.22
CA GLY A 184 -19.26 -5.58 -17.59
C GLY A 184 -18.14 -5.36 -18.62
N LEU A 185 -16.89 -5.27 -18.15
CA LEU A 185 -15.75 -5.16 -19.04
C LEU A 185 -15.53 -6.52 -19.72
N PRO A 186 -15.30 -6.56 -21.05
CA PRO A 186 -15.03 -7.81 -21.74
C PRO A 186 -13.81 -8.46 -21.12
N GLY A 187 -13.96 -9.70 -20.66
CA GLY A 187 -12.87 -10.41 -20.01
C GLY A 187 -11.66 -10.47 -20.92
N VAL A 188 -10.52 -10.07 -20.39
CA VAL A 188 -9.23 -10.42 -20.97
C VAL A 188 -9.05 -11.91 -20.66
N LEU A 189 -9.47 -12.76 -21.59
CA LEU A 189 -9.17 -14.19 -21.61
C LEU A 189 -7.84 -14.40 -22.30
#